data_a59416c7f76b545c003be9aab85d0c19
#
_entry.id   a59416c7f76b545c003be9aab85d0c19
#
_cell.length_a   1.000
_cell.length_b   1.000
_cell.length_c   1.000
_cell.angle_alpha   90.00
_cell.angle_beta   90.00
_cell.angle_gamma   90.00
#
_symmetry.space_group_name_H-M   'P 1'
#
loop_
_entity.id
_entity.type
_entity.pdbx_description
1 polymer ?
#
loop_
_entity_poly.entity_id
_entity_poly.type
_entity_poly.pdbx_seq_one_letter_code
_entity_poly.pdbx_strand_id
1 'polypeptide(L)'
;AEVLLPFTCSVERAERLLASMPTGGKTPLAHGLRMAYTMCDRLLRVHRAERIQIICITDGRATSGDSEDPVAEAKQWARILGTLPVDCIVIDTETGFIKLGLAKELCKLMNGSYYAMDTITADDILRVSRR
;
A
#
# COMPACT_ATOMS: atom_id res chain seq x y z
N ALA A 1 0.43 11.31 -6.10
CA ALA A 1 -0.29 10.78 -4.93
C ALA A 1 -0.58 11.90 -3.93
N GLU A 2 -1.65 11.78 -3.23
CA GLU A 2 -2.04 12.76 -2.20
C GLU A 2 -2.56 12.03 -0.97
N VAL A 3 -2.49 12.69 0.19
CA VAL A 3 -3.04 12.16 1.42
C VAL A 3 -4.50 12.57 1.53
N LEU A 4 -5.41 11.61 1.34
CA LEU A 4 -6.86 11.85 1.46
C LEU A 4 -7.31 11.77 2.91
N LEU A 5 -6.66 10.91 3.69
CA LEU A 5 -7.00 10.65 5.08
C LEU A 5 -5.72 10.42 5.87
N PRO A 6 -5.41 11.28 6.85
CA PRO A 6 -4.26 11.04 7.73
C PRO A 6 -4.51 9.81 8.62
N PHE A 7 -3.50 9.43 9.41
CA PHE A 7 -3.64 8.32 10.35
C PHE A 7 -4.90 8.47 11.20
N THR A 8 -5.70 7.40 11.27
CA THR A 8 -6.97 7.43 12.01
C THR A 8 -7.29 6.07 12.61
N CYS A 9 -8.02 6.09 13.72
CA CYS A 9 -8.62 4.90 14.29
C CYS A 9 -10.13 4.85 14.00
N SER A 10 -10.68 5.83 13.29
CA SER A 10 -12.11 5.91 12.97
C SER A 10 -12.43 5.16 11.68
N VAL A 11 -13.11 4.01 11.82
CA VAL A 11 -13.56 3.20 10.67
C VAL A 11 -14.58 3.97 9.83
N GLU A 12 -15.53 4.66 10.45
CA GLU A 12 -16.56 5.43 9.74
C GLU A 12 -15.96 6.53 8.87
N ARG A 13 -14.97 7.24 9.41
CA ARG A 13 -14.29 8.30 8.68
C ARG A 13 -13.53 7.75 7.48
N ALA A 14 -12.84 6.63 7.68
CA ALA A 14 -12.12 5.95 6.61
C ALA A 14 -13.08 5.49 5.51
N GLU A 15 -14.21 4.87 5.86
CA GLU A 15 -15.21 4.41 4.90
C GLU A 15 -15.75 5.57 4.05
N ARG A 16 -16.08 6.69 4.68
CA ARG A 16 -16.60 7.85 3.96
C ARG A 16 -15.61 8.42 2.96
N LEU A 17 -14.36 8.52 3.34
CA LEU A 17 -13.34 9.08 2.46
C LEU A 17 -12.95 8.12 1.35
N LEU A 18 -12.89 6.83 1.63
CA LEU A 18 -12.63 5.80 0.60
C LEU A 18 -13.77 5.71 -0.41
N ALA A 19 -15.02 5.87 0.04
CA ALA A 19 -16.18 5.85 -0.85
C ALA A 19 -16.16 7.01 -1.84
N SER A 20 -15.54 8.14 -1.50
CA SER A 20 -15.43 9.32 -2.35
C SER A 20 -14.17 9.32 -3.23
N MET A 21 -13.31 8.31 -3.13
CA MET A 21 -12.08 8.25 -3.92
C MET A 21 -12.37 8.19 -5.42
N PRO A 22 -11.74 9.07 -6.22
CA PRO A 22 -11.84 8.95 -7.67
C PRO A 22 -11.14 7.68 -8.15
N THR A 23 -11.71 7.05 -9.19
CA THR A 23 -11.13 5.88 -9.83
C THR A 23 -10.62 6.22 -11.22
N GLY A 24 -9.62 5.49 -11.69
CA GLY A 24 -9.02 5.68 -12.99
C GLY A 24 -7.82 6.63 -12.98
N GLY A 25 -7.30 6.93 -14.15
CA GLY A 25 -6.13 7.77 -14.33
C GLY A 25 -4.82 7.01 -14.19
N LYS A 26 -3.72 7.76 -14.05
CA LYS A 26 -2.37 7.20 -13.89
C LYS A 26 -2.17 6.67 -12.47
N THR A 27 -1.35 5.64 -12.35
CA THR A 27 -1.04 5.02 -11.07
C THR A 27 0.37 5.44 -10.61
N PRO A 28 0.48 6.48 -9.75
CA PRO A 28 1.78 6.91 -9.23
C PRO A 28 2.21 6.05 -8.03
N LEU A 29 2.42 4.77 -8.28
CA LEU A 29 2.67 3.78 -7.23
C LEU A 29 3.94 4.11 -6.42
N ALA A 30 5.02 4.44 -7.11
CA ALA A 30 6.28 4.80 -6.44
C ALA A 30 6.11 6.02 -5.52
N HIS A 31 5.38 7.04 -6.00
CA HIS A 31 5.10 8.24 -5.21
C HIS A 31 4.24 7.91 -3.98
N GLY A 32 3.26 7.03 -4.15
CA GLY A 32 2.43 6.56 -3.02
C GLY A 32 3.25 5.84 -1.97
N LEU A 33 4.14 4.95 -2.38
CA LEU A 33 5.04 4.24 -1.47
C LEU A 33 6.00 5.20 -0.75
N ARG A 34 6.53 6.19 -1.48
CA ARG A 34 7.38 7.23 -0.90
C ARG A 34 6.63 8.03 0.16
N MET A 35 5.39 8.43 -0.12
CA MET A 35 4.57 9.16 0.84
C MET A 35 4.28 8.32 2.08
N ALA A 36 3.98 7.04 1.90
CA ALA A 36 3.75 6.12 3.00
C ALA A 36 5.01 6.02 3.88
N TYR A 37 6.18 5.88 3.25
CA TYR A 37 7.45 5.86 3.97
C TYR A 37 7.65 7.15 4.80
N THR A 38 7.45 8.31 4.18
CA THR A 38 7.65 9.59 4.83
C THR A 38 6.74 9.76 6.05
N MET A 39 5.47 9.37 5.91
CA MET A 39 4.51 9.46 7.00
C MET A 39 4.85 8.49 8.14
N CYS A 40 5.20 7.26 7.82
CA CYS A 40 5.56 6.26 8.82
C CYS A 40 6.85 6.62 9.54
N ASP A 41 7.87 7.05 8.80
CA ASP A 41 9.14 7.46 9.38
C ASP A 41 8.95 8.61 10.37
N ARG A 42 8.13 9.59 10.01
CA ARG A 42 7.83 10.73 10.88
C ARG A 42 7.09 10.29 12.13
N LEU A 43 6.07 9.44 11.99
CA LEU A 43 5.29 8.96 13.12
C LEU A 43 6.15 8.13 14.08
N LEU A 44 7.01 7.26 13.55
CA LEU A 44 7.91 6.43 14.36
C LEU A 44 8.95 7.25 15.12
N ARG A 45 9.38 8.37 14.58
CA ARG A 45 10.32 9.28 15.28
C ARG A 45 9.68 9.94 16.49
N VAL A 46 8.36 10.24 16.41
CA VAL A 46 7.62 10.90 17.48
C VAL A 46 7.04 9.89 18.46
N HIS A 47 6.52 8.78 17.96
CA HIS A 47 5.84 7.74 18.75
C HIS A 47 6.45 6.37 18.46
N ARG A 48 7.59 6.05 19.08
CA ARG A 48 8.34 4.81 18.81
C ARG A 48 7.57 3.53 19.16
N ALA A 49 6.63 3.62 20.09
CA ALA A 49 5.84 2.46 20.53
C ALA A 49 4.58 2.25 19.68
N GLU A 50 4.30 3.12 18.70
CA GLU A 50 3.14 2.98 17.85
C GLU A 50 3.26 1.77 16.93
N ARG A 51 2.18 1.03 16.85
CA ARG A 51 2.06 -0.07 15.89
C ARG A 51 1.44 0.47 14.60
N ILE A 52 2.23 0.51 13.54
CA ILE A 52 1.80 1.01 12.25
C ILE A 52 1.54 -0.16 11.32
N GLN A 53 0.42 -0.10 10.62
CA GLN A 53 0.06 -1.08 9.61
C GLN A 53 -0.21 -0.34 8.29
N ILE A 54 0.41 -0.83 7.21
CA ILE A 54 0.19 -0.32 5.86
C ILE A 54 -0.60 -1.37 5.09
N ILE A 55 -1.73 -0.97 4.52
CA ILE A 55 -2.49 -1.82 3.62
C ILE A 55 -2.41 -1.20 2.23
N CYS A 56 -1.73 -1.88 1.33
CA CYS A 56 -1.55 -1.44 -0.05
C CYS A 56 -2.49 -2.25 -0.95
N ILE A 57 -3.42 -1.56 -1.60
CA ILE A 57 -4.35 -2.17 -2.55
C ILE A 57 -3.94 -1.72 -3.94
N THR A 58 -3.48 -2.65 -4.76
CA THR A 58 -2.93 -2.33 -6.07
C THR A 58 -3.07 -3.49 -7.05
N ASP A 59 -3.17 -3.18 -8.35
CA ASP A 59 -3.06 -4.18 -9.41
C ASP A 59 -1.60 -4.39 -9.84
N GLY A 60 -0.67 -3.70 -9.20
CA GLY A 60 0.75 -3.79 -9.52
C GLY A 60 1.17 -3.02 -10.76
N ARG A 61 0.32 -2.19 -11.32
CA ARG A 61 0.66 -1.37 -12.48
C ARG A 61 1.19 -0.02 -12.03
N ALA A 62 2.44 0.26 -12.37
CA ALA A 62 3.10 1.54 -12.08
C ALA A 62 3.18 2.31 -13.40
N THR A 63 2.26 3.23 -13.63
CA THR A 63 2.12 3.93 -14.91
C THR A 63 2.69 5.35 -14.90
N SER A 64 3.06 5.87 -13.74
CA SER A 64 3.69 7.19 -13.65
C SER A 64 4.64 7.26 -12.45
N GLY A 65 5.66 8.10 -12.57
CA GLY A 65 6.66 8.32 -11.55
C GLY A 65 7.62 9.43 -11.98
N ASP A 66 8.55 9.80 -11.12
CA ASP A 66 9.56 10.82 -11.40
C ASP A 66 10.71 10.28 -12.27
N SER A 67 10.75 8.97 -12.46
CA SER A 67 11.77 8.25 -13.21
C SER A 67 11.21 7.75 -14.55
N GLU A 68 12.10 7.45 -15.49
CA GLU A 68 11.75 6.81 -16.76
C GLU A 68 11.29 5.37 -16.58
N ASP A 69 11.65 4.75 -15.45
CA ASP A 69 11.25 3.38 -15.12
C ASP A 69 10.42 3.38 -13.83
N PRO A 70 9.09 3.58 -13.93
CA PRO A 70 8.22 3.61 -12.75
C PRO A 70 8.21 2.30 -11.95
N VAL A 71 8.43 1.17 -12.61
CA VAL A 71 8.47 -0.13 -11.95
C VAL A 71 9.71 -0.25 -11.05
N ALA A 72 10.87 0.10 -11.58
CA ALA A 72 12.12 0.08 -10.81
C ALA A 72 12.06 1.03 -9.62
N GLU A 73 11.47 2.20 -9.82
CA GLU A 73 11.28 3.21 -8.78
C GLU A 73 10.35 2.68 -7.67
N ALA A 74 9.25 2.03 -8.05
CA ALA A 74 8.34 1.43 -7.09
C ALA A 74 9.02 0.34 -6.26
N LYS A 75 9.83 -0.50 -6.89
CA LYS A 75 10.59 -1.55 -6.20
C LYS A 75 11.59 -0.95 -5.22
N GLN A 76 12.25 0.14 -5.59
CA GLN A 76 13.18 0.83 -4.71
C GLN A 76 12.49 1.31 -3.44
N TRP A 77 11.34 1.97 -3.56
CA TRP A 77 10.58 2.45 -2.41
C TRP A 77 9.99 1.33 -1.58
N ALA A 78 9.61 0.22 -2.21
CA ALA A 78 9.17 -0.96 -1.49
C ALA A 78 10.27 -1.53 -0.59
N ARG A 79 11.51 -1.58 -1.09
CA ARG A 79 12.66 -2.01 -0.28
C ARG A 79 12.90 -1.09 0.90
N ILE A 80 12.80 0.22 0.66
CA ILE A 80 13.00 1.23 1.71
C ILE A 80 11.91 1.09 2.79
N LEU A 81 10.66 0.91 2.39
CA LEU A 81 9.56 0.65 3.32
C LEU A 81 9.80 -0.61 4.15
N GLY A 82 10.36 -1.65 3.54
CA GLY A 82 10.68 -2.90 4.22
C GLY A 82 11.73 -2.76 5.33
N THR A 83 12.44 -1.63 5.40
CA THR A 83 13.40 -1.38 6.48
C THR A 83 12.75 -0.83 7.75
N LEU A 84 11.50 -0.37 7.67
CA LEU A 84 10.79 0.18 8.81
C LEU A 84 10.11 -0.93 9.63
N PRO A 85 9.98 -0.74 10.97
CA PRO A 85 9.25 -1.67 11.82
C PRO A 85 7.74 -1.48 11.69
N VAL A 86 7.21 -1.71 10.50
CA VAL A 86 5.78 -1.57 10.19
C VAL A 86 5.28 -2.88 9.58
N ASP A 87 3.99 -3.18 9.82
CA ASP A 87 3.33 -4.33 9.21
C ASP A 87 2.76 -3.92 7.86
N CYS A 88 3.19 -4.58 6.79
CA CYS A 88 2.70 -4.31 5.45
C CYS A 88 1.80 -5.44 4.96
N ILE A 89 0.67 -5.08 4.38
CA ILE A 89 -0.26 -6.01 3.75
C ILE A 89 -0.47 -5.52 2.32
N VAL A 90 -0.30 -6.41 1.34
CA VAL A 90 -0.55 -6.07 -0.06
C VAL A 90 -1.74 -6.89 -0.54
N ILE A 91 -2.76 -6.19 -1.02
CA ILE A 91 -3.95 -6.79 -1.62
C ILE A 91 -3.85 -6.57 -3.13
N ASP A 92 -3.68 -7.67 -3.87
CA ASP A 92 -3.51 -7.66 -5.30
C ASP A 92 -4.86 -7.74 -5.98
N THR A 93 -5.22 -6.70 -6.72
CA THR A 93 -6.46 -6.62 -7.48
C THR A 93 -6.27 -6.97 -8.96
N GLU A 94 -5.08 -7.43 -9.35
CA GLU A 94 -4.80 -7.80 -10.72
C GLU A 94 -5.69 -8.96 -11.18
N THR A 95 -6.36 -8.76 -12.33
CA THR A 95 -7.23 -9.76 -12.95
C THR A 95 -6.75 -10.04 -14.38
N GLY A 96 -7.18 -11.19 -14.93
CA GLY A 96 -6.84 -11.58 -16.29
C GLY A 96 -6.06 -12.89 -16.34
N PHE A 97 -5.86 -13.39 -17.56
CA PHE A 97 -5.15 -14.65 -17.78
C PHE A 97 -3.64 -14.52 -17.56
N ILE A 98 -3.08 -13.35 -17.89
CA ILE A 98 -1.65 -13.09 -17.71
C ILE A 98 -1.51 -12.10 -16.56
N LYS A 99 -0.88 -12.56 -15.47
CA LYS A 99 -0.59 -11.73 -14.32
C LYS A 99 0.88 -11.30 -14.34
N LEU A 100 1.12 -10.01 -14.22
CA LEU A 100 2.49 -9.46 -14.20
C LEU A 100 3.23 -9.81 -12.91
N GLY A 101 2.49 -10.01 -11.81
CA GLY A 101 3.08 -10.42 -10.54
C GLY A 101 3.82 -9.34 -9.79
N LEU A 102 3.71 -8.08 -10.22
CA LEU A 102 4.44 -6.97 -9.60
C LEU A 102 3.99 -6.72 -8.16
N ALA A 103 2.69 -6.79 -7.88
CA ALA A 103 2.20 -6.61 -6.52
C ALA A 103 2.83 -7.63 -5.55
N LYS A 104 2.97 -8.86 -5.99
CA LYS A 104 3.60 -9.92 -5.20
C LYS A 104 5.08 -9.66 -4.97
N GLU A 105 5.79 -9.16 -5.99
CA GLU A 105 7.20 -8.78 -5.85
C GLU A 105 7.37 -7.63 -4.88
N LEU A 106 6.53 -6.59 -4.98
CA LEU A 106 6.57 -5.46 -4.07
C LEU A 106 6.32 -5.91 -2.63
N CYS A 107 5.37 -6.83 -2.43
CA CYS A 107 5.08 -7.39 -1.12
C CYS A 107 6.31 -8.07 -0.50
N LYS A 108 7.05 -8.83 -1.28
CA LYS A 108 8.29 -9.47 -0.81
C LYS A 108 9.32 -8.43 -0.39
N LEU A 109 9.48 -7.37 -1.18
CA LEU A 109 10.42 -6.30 -0.89
C LEU A 109 10.05 -5.53 0.37
N MET A 110 8.75 -5.40 0.65
CA MET A 110 8.22 -4.75 1.84
C MET A 110 8.17 -5.67 3.06
N ASN A 111 8.56 -6.93 2.92
CA ASN A 111 8.43 -7.94 3.97
C ASN A 111 7.01 -8.07 4.49
N GLY A 112 6.05 -8.00 3.58
CA GLY A 112 4.63 -7.97 3.90
C GLY A 112 3.92 -9.30 3.71
N SER A 113 2.61 -9.25 3.95
CA SER A 113 1.69 -10.37 3.71
C SER A 113 0.89 -10.10 2.43
N TYR A 114 0.83 -11.08 1.56
CA TYR A 114 0.21 -10.97 0.25
C TYR A 114 -1.16 -11.67 0.21
N TYR A 115 -2.13 -10.99 -0.38
CA TYR A 115 -3.48 -11.54 -0.60
C TYR A 115 -3.98 -11.18 -1.99
N ALA A 116 -4.52 -12.16 -2.71
CA ALA A 116 -5.16 -11.92 -3.99
C ALA A 116 -6.64 -11.59 -3.77
N MET A 117 -7.15 -10.57 -4.47
CA MET A 117 -8.51 -10.07 -4.24
C MET A 117 -9.60 -11.09 -4.57
N ASP A 118 -9.36 -11.98 -5.54
CA ASP A 118 -10.31 -13.02 -5.93
C ASP A 118 -10.52 -14.08 -4.84
N THR A 119 -9.62 -14.16 -3.86
CA THR A 119 -9.67 -15.13 -2.75
C THR A 119 -9.92 -14.48 -1.40
N ILE A 120 -10.00 -13.15 -1.34
CA ILE A 120 -10.16 -12.41 -0.08
C ILE A 120 -11.53 -11.73 0.00
N THR A 121 -12.14 -11.77 1.18
CA THR A 121 -13.38 -11.06 1.48
C THR A 121 -13.11 -9.87 2.40
N ALA A 122 -14.11 -8.99 2.56
CA ALA A 122 -14.00 -7.86 3.49
C ALA A 122 -13.73 -8.35 4.92
N ASP A 123 -14.34 -9.47 5.33
CA ASP A 123 -14.11 -10.05 6.65
C ASP A 123 -12.67 -10.53 6.82
N ASP A 124 -12.07 -11.08 5.77
CA ASP A 124 -10.67 -11.51 5.78
C ASP A 124 -9.74 -10.31 5.99
N ILE A 125 -10.03 -9.18 5.31
CA ILE A 125 -9.26 -7.95 5.48
C ILE A 125 -9.34 -7.47 6.92
N LEU A 126 -10.54 -7.47 7.52
CA LEU A 126 -10.73 -7.06 8.90
C LEU A 126 -9.98 -7.95 9.88
N ARG A 127 -9.98 -9.26 9.66
CA ARG A 127 -9.23 -10.20 10.50
C ARG A 127 -7.73 -9.93 10.45
N VAL A 128 -7.19 -9.71 9.27
CA VAL A 128 -5.76 -9.46 9.08
C VAL A 128 -5.35 -8.14 9.73
N SER A 129 -6.19 -7.10 9.59
CA SER A 129 -5.90 -5.78 10.16
C SER A 129 -5.98 -5.73 11.68
N ARG A 130 -6.64 -6.69 12.32
CA ARG A 130 -6.78 -6.75 13.78
C ARG A 130 -5.69 -7.54 14.51
N ARG A 131 -4.78 -8.13 13.76
CA ARG A 131 -3.69 -8.91 14.36
C ARG A 131 -2.74 -8.09 15.20
#